data_9cf17d86fc86c83bec4daa7ab15ca1cc
#
_entry.id   9cf17d86fc86c83bec4daa7ab15ca1cc
#
_cell.length_a   1.000
_cell.length_b   1.000
_cell.length_c   1.000
_cell.angle_alpha   90.00
_cell.angle_beta   90.00
_cell.angle_gamma   90.00
#
_symmetry.space_group_name_H-M   'P 1'
#
loop_
_entity.id
_entity.type
_entity.pdbx_description
1 polymer ?
#
loop_
_entity_poly.entity_id
_entity_poly.type
_entity_poly.pdbx_seq_one_letter_code
_entity_poly.pdbx_strand_id
1 'polypeptide(L)'
;MEDGLAVTFKLAAGGAADHTVRPHFMLYVSAGEAPSPFIAPGPFTAEWEGVIHLDLRDRFIFQAELNGSLKLELNGNPVMEVSGTGGMTDPTKRIRLNSRSNTLKATFTSPEKGDAFFRLYWSTPDYGNEPIPPKYLKHMPNEALAERVSLRRGRQLAAEHRCFKCHATNAPGSGMPELAMDAPAFEGVGSRRGVDWMADWVLNPKKLRPSAKMPAMLHGSAAEADARAIAAYLGSLKSGPPIRAVPLD
;
A
#
# COMPACT_ATOMS: atom_id res chain seq x y z
N MET A 1 13.22 21.98 -1.39
CA MET A 1 11.88 21.39 -1.22
C MET A 1 11.71 20.28 -2.24
N GLU A 2 11.15 19.18 -1.84
CA GLU A 2 10.88 17.99 -2.65
C GLU A 2 9.39 17.82 -2.88
N ASP A 3 9.01 17.03 -3.88
CA ASP A 3 7.61 16.80 -4.25
C ASP A 3 6.86 15.98 -3.19
N GLY A 4 5.58 16.29 -2.98
CA GLY A 4 4.69 15.63 -2.05
C GLY A 4 4.65 16.26 -0.66
N LEU A 5 3.81 15.69 0.22
CA LEU A 5 3.68 16.10 1.62
C LEU A 5 4.27 15.03 2.54
N ALA A 6 4.94 15.47 3.60
CA ALA A 6 5.36 14.59 4.68
C ALA A 6 4.14 14.15 5.48
N VAL A 7 4.07 12.86 5.82
CA VAL A 7 2.97 12.28 6.59
C VAL A 7 3.54 11.44 7.72
N THR A 8 3.02 11.64 8.92
CA THR A 8 3.32 10.83 10.09
C THR A 8 2.08 10.10 10.56
N PHE A 9 2.08 8.77 10.51
CA PHE A 9 1.04 7.93 11.07
C PHE A 9 1.37 7.55 12.50
N LYS A 10 0.37 7.66 13.41
CA LYS A 10 0.48 7.29 14.83
C LYS A 10 -0.76 6.53 15.25
N LEU A 11 -0.62 5.44 15.98
CA LEU A 11 -1.75 4.76 16.60
C LEU A 11 -2.27 5.55 17.80
N ALA A 12 -3.58 5.57 18.00
CA ALA A 12 -4.19 6.18 19.19
C ALA A 12 -3.76 5.49 20.50
N ALA A 13 -3.47 4.20 20.44
CA ALA A 13 -2.95 3.41 21.56
C ALA A 13 -1.47 3.70 21.88
N GLY A 14 -0.81 4.57 21.11
CA GLY A 14 0.62 4.82 21.22
C GLY A 14 1.46 3.78 20.47
N GLY A 15 2.78 3.91 20.58
CA GLY A 15 3.74 3.03 19.91
C GLY A 15 4.59 3.75 18.88
N ALA A 16 5.18 2.98 17.96
CA ALA A 16 6.04 3.53 16.92
C ALA A 16 5.23 4.36 15.90
N ALA A 17 5.78 5.50 15.54
CA ALA A 17 5.26 6.31 14.44
C ALA A 17 5.90 5.86 13.11
N ASP A 18 5.15 6.02 12.02
CA ASP A 18 5.67 5.79 10.68
C ASP A 18 5.63 7.08 9.86
N HIS A 19 6.76 7.41 9.26
CA HIS A 19 6.92 8.60 8.44
C HIS A 19 7.01 8.23 6.96
N THR A 20 6.33 9.00 6.10
CA THR A 20 6.35 8.78 4.65
C THR A 20 6.12 10.08 3.90
N VAL A 21 6.32 10.05 2.58
CA VAL A 21 5.92 11.12 1.68
C VAL A 21 4.76 10.63 0.81
N ARG A 22 3.75 11.46 0.65
CA ARG A 22 2.60 11.19 -0.21
C ARG A 22 2.47 12.29 -1.27
N PRO A 23 2.31 11.91 -2.55
CA PRO A 23 2.18 12.88 -3.63
C PRO A 23 0.84 13.62 -3.63
N HIS A 24 -0.19 13.03 -3.03
CA HIS A 24 -1.56 13.56 -3.01
C HIS A 24 -2.00 13.85 -1.59
N PHE A 25 -2.76 14.91 -1.39
CA PHE A 25 -3.36 15.24 -0.10
C PHE A 25 -4.71 14.55 0.05
N MET A 26 -4.65 13.24 0.17
CA MET A 26 -5.79 12.36 0.39
C MET A 26 -5.33 11.07 1.09
N LEU A 27 -6.26 10.39 1.74
CA LEU A 27 -6.04 9.11 2.40
C LEU A 27 -7.24 8.21 2.21
N TYR A 28 -6.98 6.91 2.08
CA TYR A 28 -7.98 5.86 2.22
C TYR A 28 -7.35 4.66 2.90
N VAL A 29 -8.00 4.17 3.95
CA VAL A 29 -7.62 2.98 4.71
C VAL A 29 -8.90 2.18 4.96
N SER A 30 -8.96 0.96 4.47
CA SER A 30 -10.12 0.08 4.68
C SER A 30 -10.31 -0.25 6.16
N ALA A 31 -11.54 -0.52 6.55
CA ALA A 31 -11.88 -0.92 7.92
C ALA A 31 -11.05 -2.14 8.36
N GLY A 32 -10.41 -2.03 9.51
CA GLY A 32 -9.57 -3.11 10.05
C GLY A 32 -8.16 -3.19 9.49
N GLU A 33 -7.83 -2.39 8.47
CA GLU A 33 -6.49 -2.35 7.89
C GLU A 33 -5.58 -1.31 8.59
N ALA A 34 -4.27 -1.49 8.42
CA ALA A 34 -3.28 -0.55 8.91
C ALA A 34 -3.08 0.60 7.89
N PRO A 35 -2.89 1.86 8.34
CA PRO A 35 -2.62 2.98 7.43
C PRO A 35 -1.23 2.92 6.79
N SER A 36 -0.37 2.04 7.31
CA SER A 36 1.00 1.83 6.86
C SER A 36 1.44 0.40 7.17
N PRO A 37 2.30 -0.22 6.34
CA PRO A 37 2.85 -1.54 6.61
C PRO A 37 3.82 -1.60 7.80
N PHE A 38 4.13 -0.47 8.44
CA PHE A 38 5.07 -0.39 9.56
C PHE A 38 4.42 -0.15 10.92
N ILE A 39 3.09 -0.06 10.96
CA ILE A 39 2.32 0.03 12.20
C ILE A 39 1.17 -0.97 12.16
N ALA A 40 0.69 -1.35 13.34
CA ALA A 40 -0.42 -2.30 13.45
C ALA A 40 -1.76 -1.69 12.99
N PRO A 41 -2.77 -2.50 12.62
CA PRO A 41 -4.14 -2.02 12.47
C PRO A 41 -4.69 -1.44 13.78
N GLY A 42 -5.55 -0.43 13.67
CA GLY A 42 -6.21 0.20 14.81
C GLY A 42 -6.53 1.67 14.56
N PRO A 43 -7.22 2.34 15.50
CA PRO A 43 -7.47 3.78 15.41
C PRO A 43 -6.16 4.56 15.34
N PHE A 44 -6.10 5.52 14.42
CA PHE A 44 -4.87 6.23 14.11
C PHE A 44 -5.11 7.73 13.84
N THR A 45 -4.02 8.48 13.91
CA THR A 45 -3.92 9.84 13.38
C THR A 45 -2.92 9.88 12.24
N ALA A 46 -3.17 10.73 11.24
CA ALA A 46 -2.22 11.06 10.18
C ALA A 46 -1.95 12.57 10.23
N GLU A 47 -0.71 12.91 10.57
CA GLU A 47 -0.25 14.30 10.60
C GLU A 47 0.45 14.62 9.28
N TRP A 48 0.00 15.65 8.59
CA TRP A 48 0.48 16.07 7.29
C TRP A 48 1.19 17.40 7.43
N GLU A 49 2.39 17.48 6.86
CA GLU A 49 3.19 18.70 6.86
C GLU A 49 3.80 18.96 5.49
N GLY A 50 3.80 20.21 5.09
CA GLY A 50 4.44 20.62 3.87
C GLY A 50 4.05 22.03 3.44
N VAL A 51 4.01 22.22 2.14
CA VAL A 51 3.80 23.52 1.51
C VAL A 51 2.93 23.37 0.27
N ILE A 52 1.96 24.26 0.10
CA ILE A 52 1.33 24.51 -1.20
C ILE A 52 2.17 25.57 -1.91
N HIS A 53 2.83 25.21 -3.00
CA HIS A 53 3.67 26.10 -3.78
C HIS A 53 2.93 26.58 -5.03
N LEU A 54 2.66 27.88 -5.11
CA LEU A 54 1.90 28.50 -6.19
C LEU A 54 2.77 29.49 -6.99
N ASP A 55 2.58 29.54 -8.29
CA ASP A 55 3.24 30.54 -9.14
C ASP A 55 2.67 31.93 -8.90
N LEU A 56 1.35 32.02 -8.76
CA LEU A 56 0.62 33.25 -8.52
C LEU A 56 -0.21 33.15 -7.23
N ARG A 57 -0.40 34.30 -6.59
CA ARG A 57 -1.34 34.40 -5.47
C ARG A 57 -2.78 34.31 -5.97
N ASP A 58 -3.62 33.62 -5.21
CA ASP A 58 -5.04 33.50 -5.52
C ASP A 58 -5.88 33.26 -4.27
N ARG A 59 -7.20 33.21 -4.44
CA ARG A 59 -8.17 32.92 -3.37
C ARG A 59 -8.89 31.62 -3.65
N PHE A 60 -8.75 30.69 -2.71
CA PHE A 60 -9.29 29.34 -2.81
C PHE A 60 -10.42 29.12 -1.81
N ILE A 61 -11.37 28.30 -2.20
CA ILE A 61 -12.38 27.71 -1.33
C ILE A 61 -11.98 26.25 -1.16
N PHE A 62 -12.04 25.73 0.06
CA PHE A 62 -11.73 24.33 0.35
C PHE A 62 -12.97 23.57 0.77
N GLN A 63 -13.08 22.31 0.36
CA GLN A 63 -14.07 21.35 0.81
C GLN A 63 -13.39 20.00 1.01
N ALA A 64 -13.91 19.19 1.92
CA ALA A 64 -13.40 17.84 2.14
C ALA A 64 -14.54 16.82 2.02
N GLU A 65 -14.25 15.70 1.42
CA GLU A 65 -15.05 14.48 1.51
C GLU A 65 -14.33 13.55 2.48
N LEU A 66 -14.99 13.15 3.58
CA LEU A 66 -14.28 12.37 4.61
C LEU A 66 -15.19 11.47 5.43
N ASN A 67 -14.60 10.37 5.90
CA ASN A 67 -15.07 9.60 7.05
C ASN A 67 -13.97 9.62 8.12
N GLY A 68 -14.20 10.34 9.20
CA GLY A 68 -13.27 10.69 10.26
C GLY A 68 -13.31 12.18 10.60
N SER A 69 -12.20 12.72 11.08
CA SER A 69 -12.05 14.15 11.41
C SER A 69 -10.83 14.74 10.75
N LEU A 70 -10.94 15.94 10.22
CA LEU A 70 -9.83 16.66 9.58
C LEU A 70 -9.70 18.08 10.15
N LYS A 71 -8.50 18.41 10.62
CA LYS A 71 -8.08 19.77 10.94
C LYS A 71 -7.06 20.22 9.92
N LEU A 72 -7.25 21.39 9.33
CA LEU A 72 -6.36 21.98 8.33
C LEU A 72 -5.97 23.39 8.74
N GLU A 73 -4.68 23.65 8.73
CA GLU A 73 -4.08 24.96 8.93
C GLU A 73 -3.25 25.36 7.70
N LEU A 74 -3.41 26.57 7.25
CA LEU A 74 -2.60 27.16 6.19
C LEU A 74 -1.96 28.47 6.68
N ASN A 75 -0.66 28.60 6.53
CA ASN A 75 0.13 29.73 7.01
C ASN A 75 -0.09 30.04 8.51
N GLY A 76 -0.24 28.96 9.32
CA GLY A 76 -0.47 29.05 10.75
C GLY A 76 -1.89 29.46 11.16
N ASN A 77 -2.80 29.62 10.20
CA ASN A 77 -4.21 29.94 10.49
C ASN A 77 -5.11 28.73 10.29
N PRO A 78 -6.06 28.47 11.21
CA PRO A 78 -7.03 27.41 11.02
C PRO A 78 -7.96 27.73 9.83
N VAL A 79 -8.11 26.80 8.92
CA VAL A 79 -8.92 26.92 7.71
C VAL A 79 -10.16 26.05 7.79
N MET A 80 -10.00 24.85 8.35
CA MET A 80 -11.06 23.85 8.43
C MET A 80 -10.86 22.97 9.67
N GLU A 81 -11.94 22.74 10.39
CA GLU A 81 -12.01 21.70 11.43
C GLU A 81 -13.38 21.03 11.29
N VAL A 82 -13.39 19.82 10.74
CA VAL A 82 -14.62 19.13 10.31
C VAL A 82 -14.54 17.65 10.65
N SER A 83 -15.72 17.06 10.84
CA SER A 83 -15.91 15.62 10.99
C SER A 83 -17.02 15.17 10.07
N GLY A 84 -16.95 13.95 9.56
CA GLY A 84 -17.95 13.42 8.65
C GLY A 84 -17.99 11.89 8.65
N THR A 85 -19.03 11.36 8.03
CA THR A 85 -19.28 9.91 7.86
C THR A 85 -19.44 9.52 6.40
N GLY A 86 -18.73 10.23 5.48
CA GLY A 86 -18.68 9.88 4.07
C GLY A 86 -19.24 10.92 3.09
N GLY A 87 -19.63 12.11 3.57
CA GLY A 87 -20.15 13.18 2.72
C GLY A 87 -19.14 14.31 2.47
N MET A 88 -19.52 15.20 1.56
CA MET A 88 -18.83 16.45 1.30
C MET A 88 -19.16 17.47 2.39
N THR A 89 -18.16 18.18 2.90
CA THR A 89 -18.34 19.27 3.88
C THR A 89 -18.89 20.52 3.22
N ASP A 90 -19.37 21.45 4.04
CA ASP A 90 -19.63 22.80 3.58
C ASP A 90 -18.34 23.47 3.08
N PRO A 91 -18.42 24.35 2.06
CA PRO A 91 -17.28 25.09 1.55
C PRO A 91 -16.77 26.10 2.60
N THR A 92 -15.46 26.24 2.68
CA THR A 92 -14.86 27.29 3.52
C THR A 92 -15.17 28.69 2.96
N LYS A 93 -14.89 29.72 3.75
CA LYS A 93 -14.71 31.07 3.20
C LYS A 93 -13.53 31.08 2.24
N ARG A 94 -13.45 32.09 1.36
CA ARG A 94 -12.31 32.28 0.46
C ARG A 94 -11.04 32.55 1.24
N ILE A 95 -10.07 31.67 1.12
CA ILE A 95 -8.76 31.75 1.76
C ILE A 95 -7.74 32.28 0.74
N ARG A 96 -7.05 33.36 1.10
CA ARG A 96 -5.98 33.89 0.25
C ARG A 96 -4.70 33.11 0.47
N LEU A 97 -4.15 32.53 -0.60
CA LEU A 97 -2.82 31.96 -0.65
C LEU A 97 -1.85 32.90 -1.35
N ASN A 98 -0.62 32.91 -0.87
CA ASN A 98 0.46 33.72 -1.43
C ASN A 98 1.07 33.04 -2.66
N SER A 99 1.72 33.82 -3.51
CA SER A 99 2.66 33.26 -4.49
C SER A 99 3.82 32.58 -3.75
N ARG A 100 4.39 31.55 -4.36
CA ARG A 100 5.42 30.66 -3.83
C ARG A 100 4.90 29.77 -2.70
N SER A 101 5.30 29.98 -1.46
CA SER A 101 5.12 28.99 -0.38
C SER A 101 3.99 29.37 0.57
N ASN A 102 3.08 28.43 0.80
CA ASN A 102 2.05 28.49 1.86
C ASN A 102 2.20 27.24 2.70
N THR A 103 2.56 27.41 3.97
CA THR A 103 2.71 26.27 4.89
C THR A 103 1.38 25.57 5.08
N LEU A 104 1.43 24.23 5.04
CA LEU A 104 0.30 23.35 5.26
C LEU A 104 0.61 22.46 6.45
N LYS A 105 -0.32 22.44 7.42
CA LYS A 105 -0.38 21.44 8.47
C LYS A 105 -1.79 20.89 8.52
N ALA A 106 -1.92 19.57 8.62
CA ALA A 106 -3.21 18.96 8.82
C ALA A 106 -3.10 17.72 9.69
N THR A 107 -4.17 17.46 10.43
CA THR A 107 -4.31 16.24 11.22
C THR A 107 -5.62 15.57 10.85
N PHE A 108 -5.52 14.35 10.35
CA PHE A 108 -6.66 13.48 10.14
C PHE A 108 -6.71 12.46 11.27
N THR A 109 -7.90 12.26 11.84
CA THR A 109 -8.16 11.21 12.83
C THR A 109 -9.14 10.21 12.23
N SER A 110 -8.78 8.93 12.27
CA SER A 110 -9.63 7.84 11.77
C SER A 110 -10.96 7.78 12.52
N PRO A 111 -12.06 7.34 11.88
CA PRO A 111 -13.32 7.10 12.55
C PRO A 111 -13.20 5.88 13.48
N GLU A 112 -14.16 5.74 14.40
CA GLU A 112 -14.27 4.56 15.27
C GLU A 112 -14.66 3.30 14.48
N LYS A 113 -15.42 3.45 13.40
CA LYS A 113 -15.94 2.35 12.58
C LYS A 113 -15.94 2.73 11.10
N GLY A 114 -15.81 1.71 10.25
CA GLY A 114 -15.81 1.87 8.80
C GLY A 114 -14.45 2.26 8.24
N ASP A 115 -14.44 2.56 6.95
CA ASP A 115 -13.23 2.97 6.23
C ASP A 115 -12.81 4.37 6.68
N ALA A 116 -11.52 4.56 6.91
CA ALA A 116 -10.97 5.86 7.22
C ALA A 116 -10.51 6.55 5.93
N PHE A 117 -11.11 7.68 5.60
CA PHE A 117 -10.68 8.40 4.40
C PHE A 117 -10.93 9.89 4.48
N PHE A 118 -10.13 10.65 3.70
CA PHE A 118 -10.45 12.01 3.32
C PHE A 118 -9.88 12.32 1.93
N ARG A 119 -10.53 13.26 1.24
CA ARG A 119 -10.07 13.93 0.02
C ARG A 119 -10.30 15.42 0.19
N LEU A 120 -9.25 16.22 0.07
CA LEU A 120 -9.38 17.66 0.09
C LEU A 120 -9.47 18.19 -1.34
N TYR A 121 -10.46 19.01 -1.55
CA TYR A 121 -10.70 19.72 -2.80
C TYR A 121 -10.47 21.21 -2.61
N TRP A 122 -10.07 21.85 -3.65
CA TRP A 122 -10.02 23.28 -3.76
C TRP A 122 -10.77 23.77 -5.00
N SER A 123 -11.19 25.02 -5.00
CA SER A 123 -11.81 25.70 -6.14
C SER A 123 -11.48 27.17 -6.12
N THR A 124 -11.59 27.82 -7.29
CA THR A 124 -11.53 29.26 -7.48
C THR A 124 -12.78 29.70 -8.26
N PRO A 125 -12.99 31.01 -8.50
CA PRO A 125 -14.05 31.45 -9.41
C PRO A 125 -13.91 30.94 -10.85
N ASP A 126 -12.68 30.58 -11.27
CA ASP A 126 -12.36 30.20 -12.63
C ASP A 126 -12.45 28.70 -12.89
N TYR A 127 -12.41 27.87 -11.83
CA TYR A 127 -12.58 26.42 -11.93
C TYR A 127 -13.27 25.84 -10.71
N GLY A 128 -14.00 24.72 -10.93
CA GLY A 128 -14.76 24.03 -9.91
C GLY A 128 -13.88 23.21 -8.95
N ASN A 129 -14.52 22.43 -8.09
CA ASN A 129 -13.84 21.56 -7.13
C ASN A 129 -12.97 20.51 -7.83
N GLU A 130 -11.69 20.52 -7.52
CA GLU A 130 -10.72 19.50 -7.91
C GLU A 130 -9.81 19.16 -6.73
N PRO A 131 -9.25 17.94 -6.66
CA PRO A 131 -8.18 17.62 -5.71
C PRO A 131 -6.98 18.53 -5.97
N ILE A 132 -6.27 18.92 -4.90
CA ILE A 132 -5.04 19.72 -5.07
C ILE A 132 -4.03 18.94 -5.92
N PRO A 133 -3.66 19.45 -7.11
CA PRO A 133 -2.71 18.75 -7.98
C PRO A 133 -1.35 18.53 -7.32
N PRO A 134 -0.73 17.35 -7.46
CA PRO A 134 0.55 17.00 -6.81
C PRO A 134 1.68 17.99 -7.07
N LYS A 135 1.72 18.61 -8.25
CA LYS A 135 2.74 19.59 -8.63
C LYS A 135 2.86 20.79 -7.68
N TYR A 136 1.78 21.11 -6.96
CA TYR A 136 1.76 22.20 -5.99
C TYR A 136 2.15 21.77 -4.59
N LEU A 137 2.24 20.48 -4.32
CA LEU A 137 2.53 19.94 -2.99
C LEU A 137 4.02 19.67 -2.85
N LYS A 138 4.64 20.27 -1.83
CA LYS A 138 6.07 20.14 -1.54
C LYS A 138 6.29 19.92 -0.06
N HIS A 139 7.44 19.33 0.30
CA HIS A 139 7.87 19.21 1.69
C HIS A 139 9.34 19.58 1.84
N MET A 140 9.74 19.80 3.10
CA MET A 140 11.15 19.93 3.46
C MET A 140 11.70 18.55 3.79
N PRO A 141 12.73 18.08 3.08
CA PRO A 141 13.36 16.82 3.42
C PRO A 141 14.01 16.92 4.81
N ASN A 142 13.95 15.81 5.54
CA ASN A 142 14.64 15.64 6.81
C ASN A 142 15.18 14.21 6.95
N GLU A 143 16.06 14.00 7.90
CA GLU A 143 16.74 12.72 8.09
C GLU A 143 15.78 11.56 8.41
N ALA A 144 14.77 11.81 9.24
CA ALA A 144 13.79 10.79 9.59
C ALA A 144 12.97 10.33 8.37
N LEU A 145 12.59 11.25 7.47
CA LEU A 145 11.95 10.90 6.21
C LEU A 145 12.88 10.12 5.29
N ALA A 146 14.15 10.52 5.16
CA ALA A 146 15.13 9.84 4.33
C ALA A 146 15.36 8.40 4.79
N GLU A 147 15.50 8.17 6.11
CA GLU A 147 15.62 6.84 6.69
C GLU A 147 14.40 5.97 6.36
N ARG A 148 13.19 6.51 6.52
CA ARG A 148 11.95 5.76 6.25
C ARG A 148 11.72 5.49 4.77
N VAL A 149 12.11 6.41 3.88
CA VAL A 149 12.11 6.17 2.42
C VAL A 149 13.04 5.02 2.07
N SER A 150 14.25 4.98 2.66
CA SER A 150 15.20 3.88 2.46
C SER A 150 14.64 2.54 2.97
N LEU A 151 14.02 2.52 4.15
CA LEU A 151 13.37 1.33 4.70
C LEU A 151 12.24 0.81 3.80
N ARG A 152 11.39 1.70 3.29
CA ARG A 152 10.32 1.35 2.33
C ARG A 152 10.88 0.78 1.04
N ARG A 153 11.93 1.39 0.51
CA ARG A 153 12.60 0.88 -0.69
C ARG A 153 13.20 -0.50 -0.45
N GLY A 154 13.83 -0.72 0.72
CA GLY A 154 14.33 -2.02 1.13
C GLY A 154 13.23 -3.09 1.21
N ARG A 155 12.08 -2.75 1.81
CA ARG A 155 10.91 -3.63 1.88
C ARG A 155 10.37 -3.97 0.48
N GLN A 156 10.27 -2.98 -0.39
CA GLN A 156 9.84 -3.17 -1.77
C GLN A 156 10.80 -4.09 -2.53
N LEU A 157 12.11 -3.86 -2.43
CA LEU A 157 13.11 -4.72 -3.06
C LEU A 157 13.06 -6.15 -2.53
N ALA A 158 12.89 -6.32 -1.21
CA ALA A 158 12.74 -7.65 -0.60
C ALA A 158 11.49 -8.38 -1.13
N ALA A 159 10.41 -7.64 -1.41
CA ALA A 159 9.21 -8.17 -2.05
C ALA A 159 9.45 -8.53 -3.52
N GLU A 160 10.00 -7.60 -4.30
CA GLU A 160 10.28 -7.78 -5.74
C GLU A 160 11.22 -8.97 -5.98
N HIS A 161 12.27 -9.08 -5.18
CA HIS A 161 13.23 -10.18 -5.24
C HIS A 161 12.81 -11.44 -4.50
N ARG A 162 11.62 -11.41 -3.86
CA ARG A 162 11.04 -12.56 -3.14
C ARG A 162 11.98 -13.16 -2.06
N CYS A 163 12.76 -12.33 -1.37
CA CYS A 163 13.74 -12.77 -0.37
C CYS A 163 13.09 -13.60 0.74
N PHE A 164 11.89 -13.22 1.18
CA PHE A 164 11.14 -13.91 2.24
C PHE A 164 10.48 -15.22 1.80
N LYS A 165 10.65 -15.59 0.53
CA LYS A 165 10.24 -16.92 0.08
C LYS A 165 11.10 -18.02 0.69
N CYS A 166 12.36 -17.72 0.98
CA CYS A 166 13.33 -18.64 1.57
C CYS A 166 13.70 -18.27 3.01
N HIS A 167 13.61 -16.99 3.36
CA HIS A 167 13.98 -16.47 4.67
C HIS A 167 12.72 -16.11 5.47
N ALA A 168 12.45 -16.87 6.55
CA ALA A 168 11.41 -16.47 7.50
C ALA A 168 11.81 -15.18 8.21
N THR A 169 10.84 -14.30 8.46
CA THR A 169 11.04 -13.07 9.21
C THR A 169 9.91 -12.86 10.20
N ASN A 170 10.27 -12.42 11.41
CA ASN A 170 9.34 -11.89 12.40
C ASN A 170 9.34 -10.35 12.40
N ALA A 171 9.95 -9.73 11.38
CA ALA A 171 10.01 -8.28 11.26
C ALA A 171 8.60 -7.65 11.16
N PRO A 172 8.42 -6.41 11.62
CA PRO A 172 7.22 -5.64 11.36
C PRO A 172 6.92 -5.65 9.85
N GLY A 173 5.69 -6.02 9.48
CA GLY A 173 5.31 -6.21 8.08
C GLY A 173 5.49 -7.65 7.58
N SER A 174 5.60 -8.63 8.49
CA SER A 174 5.59 -10.06 8.13
C SER A 174 4.33 -10.48 7.34
N GLY A 175 3.23 -9.76 7.49
CA GLY A 175 2.10 -9.81 6.57
C GLY A 175 2.39 -8.94 5.34
N MET A 176 3.16 -9.43 4.39
CA MET A 176 3.36 -8.78 3.09
C MET A 176 2.41 -9.40 2.05
N PRO A 177 1.16 -8.93 1.94
CA PRO A 177 0.20 -9.49 0.98
C PRO A 177 0.68 -9.32 -0.47
N GLU A 178 1.53 -8.32 -0.74
CA GLU A 178 2.17 -8.13 -2.02
C GLU A 178 3.20 -9.23 -2.37
N LEU A 179 3.63 -10.01 -1.38
CA LEU A 179 4.41 -11.22 -1.57
C LEU A 179 3.52 -12.46 -1.68
N ALA A 180 2.21 -12.31 -1.56
CA ALA A 180 1.28 -13.39 -1.82
C ALA A 180 1.56 -13.94 -3.22
N MET A 181 1.89 -15.21 -3.25
CA MET A 181 2.53 -15.84 -4.38
C MET A 181 1.54 -16.03 -5.50
N ASP A 182 1.89 -15.66 -6.71
CA ASP A 182 1.23 -16.11 -7.95
C ASP A 182 1.32 -17.65 -8.13
N ALA A 183 1.87 -18.35 -7.15
CA ALA A 183 2.02 -19.79 -7.17
C ALA A 183 0.84 -20.46 -6.43
N PRO A 184 0.26 -21.52 -6.99
CA PRO A 184 -0.78 -22.29 -6.32
C PRO A 184 -0.31 -22.84 -4.97
N ALA A 185 -1.19 -22.84 -3.97
CA ALA A 185 -0.92 -23.51 -2.71
C ALA A 185 -0.72 -25.01 -2.94
N PHE A 186 0.20 -25.60 -2.17
CA PHE A 186 0.47 -27.05 -2.25
C PHE A 186 -0.60 -27.91 -1.55
N GLU A 187 -1.47 -27.31 -0.77
CA GLU A 187 -2.55 -28.02 -0.11
C GLU A 187 -3.37 -28.82 -1.12
N GLY A 188 -3.44 -30.14 -0.91
CA GLY A 188 -4.17 -31.06 -1.78
C GLY A 188 -3.61 -31.19 -3.20
N VAL A 189 -2.38 -30.76 -3.47
CA VAL A 189 -1.80 -30.87 -4.81
C VAL A 189 -1.70 -32.33 -5.27
N GLY A 190 -1.41 -33.25 -4.34
CA GLY A 190 -1.37 -34.71 -4.61
C GLY A 190 -2.72 -35.33 -4.96
N SER A 191 -3.85 -34.64 -4.68
CA SER A 191 -5.18 -35.05 -5.14
C SER A 191 -5.52 -34.47 -6.53
N ARG A 192 -4.79 -33.45 -6.99
CA ARG A 192 -5.06 -32.71 -8.22
C ARG A 192 -4.12 -33.04 -9.37
N ARG A 193 -2.93 -33.58 -9.07
CA ARG A 193 -1.88 -33.88 -10.08
C ARG A 193 -1.21 -35.19 -9.79
N GLY A 194 -0.88 -35.92 -10.86
CA GLY A 194 -0.07 -37.13 -10.77
C GLY A 194 1.39 -36.85 -10.46
N VAL A 195 2.05 -37.80 -9.80
CA VAL A 195 3.46 -37.64 -9.39
C VAL A 195 4.38 -37.45 -10.59
N ASP A 196 4.19 -38.20 -11.68
CA ASP A 196 5.03 -38.06 -12.90
C ASP A 196 4.87 -36.67 -13.52
N TRP A 197 3.64 -36.18 -13.62
CA TRP A 197 3.39 -34.82 -14.12
C TRP A 197 4.07 -33.76 -13.23
N MET A 198 4.04 -33.94 -11.91
CA MET A 198 4.69 -33.02 -10.98
C MET A 198 6.20 -33.07 -11.10
N ALA A 199 6.78 -34.27 -11.31
CA ALA A 199 8.22 -34.40 -11.55
C ALA A 199 8.65 -33.66 -12.82
N ASP A 200 7.94 -33.86 -13.92
CA ASP A 200 8.21 -33.17 -15.19
C ASP A 200 8.04 -31.66 -15.06
N TRP A 201 7.01 -31.22 -14.32
CA TRP A 201 6.77 -29.79 -14.07
C TRP A 201 7.88 -29.15 -13.24
N VAL A 202 8.33 -29.79 -12.16
CA VAL A 202 9.42 -29.29 -11.30
C VAL A 202 10.74 -29.25 -12.06
N LEU A 203 11.00 -30.24 -12.89
CA LEU A 203 12.22 -30.34 -13.68
C LEU A 203 12.28 -29.25 -14.77
N ASN A 204 11.21 -29.08 -15.55
CA ASN A 204 11.16 -28.11 -16.63
C ASN A 204 9.74 -27.60 -16.91
N PRO A 205 9.26 -26.59 -16.15
CA PRO A 205 7.90 -26.09 -16.31
C PRO A 205 7.59 -25.58 -17.71
N LYS A 206 8.57 -24.96 -18.39
CA LYS A 206 8.37 -24.36 -19.71
C LYS A 206 8.27 -25.40 -20.83
N LYS A 207 8.77 -26.62 -20.62
CA LYS A 207 8.59 -27.75 -21.56
C LYS A 207 7.09 -28.14 -21.63
N LEU A 208 6.41 -28.16 -20.49
CA LEU A 208 4.98 -28.48 -20.42
C LEU A 208 4.08 -27.29 -20.75
N ARG A 209 4.49 -26.09 -20.38
CA ARG A 209 3.77 -24.85 -20.64
C ARG A 209 4.75 -23.72 -20.94
N PRO A 210 4.92 -23.31 -22.19
CA PRO A 210 5.89 -22.26 -22.57
C PRO A 210 5.72 -20.94 -21.82
N SER A 211 4.47 -20.58 -21.45
CA SER A 211 4.14 -19.38 -20.68
C SER A 211 4.31 -19.54 -19.16
N ALA A 212 4.86 -20.66 -18.66
CA ALA A 212 5.05 -20.86 -17.22
C ALA A 212 6.02 -19.82 -16.66
N LYS A 213 5.59 -19.18 -15.55
CA LYS A 213 6.42 -18.21 -14.80
C LYS A 213 7.39 -18.91 -13.83
N MET A 214 7.13 -20.16 -13.47
CA MET A 214 7.99 -20.96 -12.61
C MET A 214 9.32 -21.22 -13.32
N PRO A 215 10.47 -20.89 -12.72
CA PRO A 215 11.78 -21.21 -13.29
C PRO A 215 12.11 -22.71 -13.11
N ALA A 216 12.96 -23.25 -13.98
CA ALA A 216 13.62 -24.52 -13.73
C ALA A 216 14.68 -24.31 -12.65
N MET A 217 14.52 -24.97 -11.50
CA MET A 217 15.37 -24.79 -10.32
C MET A 217 16.43 -25.90 -10.16
N LEU A 218 16.21 -27.03 -10.78
CA LEU A 218 17.05 -28.21 -10.64
C LEU A 218 17.99 -28.35 -11.85
N HIS A 219 19.27 -28.53 -11.57
CA HIS A 219 20.32 -28.61 -12.57
C HIS A 219 21.32 -29.73 -12.23
N GLY A 220 22.05 -30.21 -13.24
CA GLY A 220 23.08 -31.24 -13.08
C GLY A 220 22.53 -32.68 -13.12
N SER A 221 23.40 -33.65 -12.85
CA SER A 221 23.09 -35.08 -12.99
C SER A 221 22.04 -35.62 -12.01
N ALA A 222 21.83 -34.96 -10.90
CA ALA A 222 20.82 -35.35 -9.88
C ALA A 222 19.42 -34.76 -10.15
N ALA A 223 19.26 -33.82 -11.08
CA ALA A 223 18.06 -33.05 -11.28
C ALA A 223 16.77 -33.88 -11.45
N GLU A 224 16.85 -34.97 -12.21
CA GLU A 224 15.71 -35.88 -12.42
C GLU A 224 15.33 -36.63 -11.13
N ALA A 225 16.32 -37.12 -10.37
CA ALA A 225 16.11 -37.83 -9.13
C ALA A 225 15.50 -36.87 -8.07
N ASP A 226 16.02 -35.66 -7.99
CA ASP A 226 15.53 -34.62 -7.09
C ASP A 226 14.09 -34.20 -7.44
N ALA A 227 13.80 -34.04 -8.73
CA ALA A 227 12.46 -33.74 -9.20
C ALA A 227 11.44 -34.82 -8.80
N ARG A 228 11.81 -36.09 -8.93
CA ARG A 228 11.00 -37.24 -8.54
C ARG A 228 10.79 -37.28 -7.02
N ALA A 229 11.84 -36.99 -6.23
CA ALA A 229 11.74 -36.94 -4.76
C ALA A 229 10.79 -35.82 -4.31
N ILE A 230 10.91 -34.61 -4.90
CA ILE A 230 9.99 -33.48 -4.64
C ILE A 230 8.56 -33.86 -5.03
N ALA A 231 8.37 -34.45 -6.20
CA ALA A 231 7.05 -34.87 -6.68
C ALA A 231 6.40 -35.94 -5.79
N ALA A 232 7.20 -36.87 -5.27
CA ALA A 232 6.72 -37.86 -4.31
C ALA A 232 6.21 -37.22 -3.01
N TYR A 233 6.97 -36.26 -2.48
CA TYR A 233 6.53 -35.46 -1.33
C TYR A 233 5.24 -34.69 -1.63
N LEU A 234 5.19 -33.95 -2.73
CA LEU A 234 3.99 -33.21 -3.12
C LEU A 234 2.79 -34.14 -3.36
N GLY A 235 3.03 -35.33 -3.91
CA GLY A 235 2.03 -36.36 -4.11
C GLY A 235 1.43 -36.91 -2.80
N SER A 236 2.14 -36.78 -1.69
CA SER A 236 1.65 -37.16 -0.35
C SER A 236 0.68 -36.11 0.25
N LEU A 237 0.71 -34.87 -0.25
CA LEU A 237 -0.12 -33.77 0.21
C LEU A 237 -1.54 -33.88 -0.36
N LYS A 238 -2.31 -34.85 0.17
CA LYS A 238 -3.68 -35.14 -0.26
C LYS A 238 -4.67 -34.47 0.67
N SER A 239 -5.57 -33.64 0.09
CA SER A 239 -6.72 -33.07 0.78
C SER A 239 -7.84 -32.81 -0.24
N GLY A 240 -9.08 -32.87 0.20
CA GLY A 240 -10.26 -32.68 -0.65
C GLY A 240 -10.59 -33.88 -1.56
N PRO A 241 -11.72 -33.85 -2.26
CA PRO A 241 -12.10 -34.90 -3.20
C PRO A 241 -11.18 -34.91 -4.41
N PRO A 242 -10.84 -36.09 -4.96
CA PRO A 242 -10.06 -36.19 -6.20
C PRO A 242 -10.80 -35.50 -7.36
N ILE A 243 -10.05 -34.75 -8.17
CA ILE A 243 -10.61 -34.19 -9.39
C ILE A 243 -10.85 -35.33 -10.37
N ARG A 244 -12.11 -35.57 -10.73
CA ARG A 244 -12.44 -36.51 -11.80
C ARG A 244 -11.98 -35.91 -13.13
N ALA A 245 -11.23 -36.68 -13.90
CA ALA A 245 -10.96 -36.33 -15.29
C ALA A 245 -12.30 -36.23 -16.04
N VAL A 246 -12.56 -35.07 -16.64
CA VAL A 246 -13.67 -34.93 -17.57
C VAL A 246 -13.21 -35.58 -18.88
N PRO A 247 -13.93 -36.57 -19.43
CA PRO A 247 -13.64 -37.09 -20.76
C PRO A 247 -13.69 -35.90 -21.74
N LEU A 248 -12.68 -35.76 -22.56
CA LEU A 248 -12.73 -34.86 -23.71
C LEU A 248 -13.50 -35.63 -24.80
N ASP A 249 -14.73 -35.18 -25.07
CA ASP A 249 -15.50 -35.64 -26.24
C ASP A 249 -14.86 -35.14 -27.53
#